data_63ffc5a208463e7ffca00aa417d48b13
#
_entry.id   63ffc5a208463e7ffca00aa417d48b13
#
_cell.length_a   1.000
_cell.length_b   1.000
_cell.length_c   1.000
_cell.angle_alpha   90.00
_cell.angle_beta   90.00
_cell.angle_gamma   90.00
#
_symmetry.space_group_name_H-M   'P 1'
#
loop_
_entity.id
_entity.type
_entity.pdbx_description
1 polymer ?
#
loop_
_entity_poly.entity_id
_entity_poly.type
_entity_poly.pdbx_seq_one_letter_code
_entity_poly.pdbx_strand_id
1 'polypeptide(L)'
;SMRAAAEVLAQQEGVRVMVMGDIGELGSSAAQQHYMLGRDLVSVKGLNFVVAVGEFAPAAQEGARSTQYGKKMQAFLNQEQALPFLLSLIETHQPQSMSFLFKGSRYTHMETLMADLMEKL
;
A
#
# COMPACT_ATOMS: atom_id res chain seq x y z
N SER A 1 -4.41 -10.82 -8.47
CA SER A 1 -5.20 -9.91 -7.65
C SER A 1 -4.33 -9.25 -6.58
N MET A 2 -4.83 -8.18 -6.03
CA MET A 2 -4.14 -7.48 -4.92
C MET A 2 -3.99 -8.38 -3.70
N ARG A 3 -5.06 -9.09 -3.35
CA ARG A 3 -5.03 -9.98 -2.18
C ARG A 3 -4.01 -11.10 -2.33
N ALA A 4 -3.97 -11.73 -3.50
CA ALA A 4 -3.01 -12.80 -3.75
C ALA A 4 -1.58 -12.28 -3.67
N ALA A 5 -1.32 -11.09 -4.23
CA ALA A 5 -0.01 -10.46 -4.16
C ALA A 5 0.39 -10.15 -2.72
N ALA A 6 -0.57 -9.67 -1.93
CA ALA A 6 -0.33 -9.39 -0.51
C ALA A 6 0.02 -10.65 0.26
N GLU A 7 -0.63 -11.77 -0.06
CA GLU A 7 -0.36 -13.05 0.61
C GLU A 7 1.04 -13.57 0.28
N VAL A 8 1.51 -13.36 -0.96
CA VAL A 8 2.88 -13.71 -1.34
C VAL A 8 3.87 -12.83 -0.58
N LEU A 9 3.62 -11.52 -0.53
CA LEU A 9 4.47 -10.58 0.21
C LEU A 9 4.56 -10.98 1.69
N ALA A 10 3.45 -11.43 2.27
CA ALA A 10 3.39 -11.80 3.69
C ALA A 10 4.33 -12.95 4.04
N GLN A 11 4.81 -13.72 3.05
CA GLN A 11 5.76 -14.82 3.24
C GLN A 11 7.21 -14.40 3.12
N GLN A 12 7.47 -13.14 2.75
CA GLN A 12 8.83 -12.67 2.57
C GLN A 12 9.47 -12.33 3.92
N GLU A 13 10.80 -12.14 3.90
CA GLU A 13 11.53 -11.80 5.11
C GLU A 13 11.41 -10.34 5.50
N GLY A 14 11.57 -10.09 6.79
CA GLY A 14 11.70 -8.75 7.32
C GLY A 14 10.37 -8.02 7.47
N VAL A 15 10.44 -6.71 7.49
CA VAL A 15 9.26 -5.83 7.55
C VAL A 15 8.63 -5.80 6.16
N ARG A 16 7.34 -6.06 6.07
CA ARG A 16 6.64 -6.19 4.78
C ARG A 16 5.70 -5.03 4.56
N VAL A 17 5.90 -4.36 3.45
CA VAL A 17 5.17 -3.14 3.09
C VAL A 17 4.50 -3.32 1.73
N MET A 18 3.18 -3.25 1.71
CA MET A 18 2.39 -3.25 0.48
C MET A 18 2.07 -1.82 0.10
N VAL A 19 2.46 -1.42 -1.11
CA VAL A 19 2.15 -0.08 -1.64
C VAL A 19 1.17 -0.27 -2.79
N MET A 20 -0.06 0.19 -2.60
CA MET A 20 -1.12 0.02 -3.58
C MET A 20 -1.50 1.34 -4.24
N GLY A 21 -1.56 1.34 -5.56
CA GLY A 21 -2.15 2.43 -6.31
C GLY A 21 -3.61 2.13 -6.62
N ASP A 22 -4.30 3.10 -7.23
CA ASP A 22 -5.69 2.90 -7.61
C ASP A 22 -5.85 1.74 -8.58
N ILE A 23 -6.98 1.03 -8.47
CA ILE A 23 -7.38 0.01 -9.43
C ILE A 23 -8.22 0.69 -10.49
N GLY A 24 -7.88 0.46 -11.77
CA GLY A 24 -8.57 1.09 -12.89
C GLY A 24 -9.85 0.38 -13.28
N GLU A 25 -10.64 1.06 -14.10
CA GLU A 25 -11.79 0.51 -14.80
C GLU A 25 -12.90 -0.04 -13.89
N LEU A 26 -13.06 0.53 -12.71
CA LEU A 26 -14.12 0.11 -11.79
C LEU A 26 -15.39 0.98 -11.89
N GLY A 27 -15.32 2.08 -12.64
CA GLY A 27 -16.47 2.96 -12.83
C GLY A 27 -17.05 3.47 -11.50
N SER A 28 -18.36 3.47 -11.40
CA SER A 28 -19.04 4.00 -10.20
C SER A 28 -18.85 3.16 -8.95
N SER A 29 -18.32 1.94 -9.07
CA SER A 29 -18.05 1.08 -7.93
C SER A 29 -16.65 1.27 -7.35
N ALA A 30 -15.85 2.18 -7.90
CA ALA A 30 -14.45 2.35 -7.51
C ALA A 30 -14.27 2.59 -6.01
N ALA A 31 -15.01 3.52 -5.44
CA ALA A 31 -14.89 3.82 -4.01
C ALA A 31 -15.21 2.60 -3.15
N GLN A 32 -16.29 1.90 -3.46
CA GLN A 32 -16.72 0.71 -2.72
C GLN A 32 -15.70 -0.41 -2.83
N GLN A 33 -15.16 -0.62 -4.04
CA GLN A 33 -14.16 -1.66 -4.26
C GLN A 33 -12.87 -1.37 -3.49
N HIS A 34 -12.44 -0.09 -3.47
CA HIS A 34 -11.26 0.30 -2.70
C HIS A 34 -11.49 0.18 -1.19
N TYR A 35 -12.69 0.50 -0.72
CA TYR A 35 -13.06 0.30 0.68
C TYR A 35 -12.89 -1.17 1.07
N MET A 36 -13.48 -2.06 0.28
CA MET A 36 -13.40 -3.50 0.55
C MET A 36 -11.97 -4.01 0.49
N LEU A 37 -11.19 -3.51 -0.46
CA LEU A 37 -9.80 -3.90 -0.60
C LEU A 37 -8.96 -3.45 0.60
N GLY A 38 -9.17 -2.21 1.07
CA GLY A 38 -8.46 -1.70 2.25
C GLY A 38 -8.74 -2.56 3.48
N ARG A 39 -10.01 -2.91 3.67
CA ARG A 39 -10.42 -3.80 4.76
C ARG A 39 -9.71 -5.15 4.66
N ASP A 40 -9.65 -5.72 3.45
CA ASP A 40 -9.07 -7.04 3.25
C ASP A 40 -7.55 -7.04 3.41
N LEU A 41 -6.87 -6.04 2.84
CA LEU A 41 -5.40 -6.03 2.86
C LEU A 41 -4.81 -5.88 4.26
N VAL A 42 -5.39 -5.01 5.10
CA VAL A 42 -4.87 -4.86 6.46
C VAL A 42 -5.10 -6.11 7.31
N SER A 43 -6.05 -6.95 6.89
CA SER A 43 -6.36 -8.20 7.58
C SER A 43 -5.44 -9.36 7.17
N VAL A 44 -4.59 -9.17 6.17
CA VAL A 44 -3.64 -10.20 5.76
C VAL A 44 -2.57 -10.34 6.84
N LYS A 45 -2.55 -11.51 7.46
CA LYS A 45 -1.57 -11.80 8.51
C LYS A 45 -0.17 -11.78 7.93
N GLY A 46 0.71 -11.04 8.56
CA GLY A 46 2.10 -10.93 8.11
C GLY A 46 2.43 -9.66 7.34
N LEU A 47 1.43 -8.89 6.91
CA LEU A 47 1.69 -7.55 6.40
C LEU A 47 1.88 -6.61 7.58
N ASN A 48 2.95 -5.82 7.54
CA ASN A 48 3.23 -4.84 8.60
C ASN A 48 2.63 -3.49 8.27
N PHE A 49 2.70 -3.07 7.00
CA PHE A 49 2.20 -1.79 6.55
C PHE A 49 1.52 -1.91 5.20
N VAL A 50 0.45 -1.15 5.02
CA VAL A 50 -0.21 -0.99 3.72
C VAL A 50 -0.27 0.51 3.44
N VAL A 51 0.31 0.93 2.33
CA VAL A 51 0.34 2.33 1.92
C VAL A 51 -0.52 2.47 0.67
N ALA A 52 -1.60 3.21 0.78
CA ALA A 52 -2.52 3.45 -0.34
C ALA A 52 -2.21 4.81 -0.95
N VAL A 53 -2.08 4.86 -2.27
CA VAL A 53 -1.68 6.08 -2.99
C VAL A 53 -2.63 6.31 -4.16
N GLY A 54 -3.35 7.42 -4.15
CA GLY A 54 -4.20 7.79 -5.27
C GLY A 54 -5.51 8.40 -4.87
N GLU A 55 -6.36 8.59 -5.86
CA GLU A 55 -7.68 9.21 -5.68
C GLU A 55 -8.54 8.42 -4.69
N PHE A 56 -8.47 7.10 -4.73
CA PHE A 56 -9.27 6.22 -3.89
C PHE A 56 -8.56 5.73 -2.63
N ALA A 57 -7.39 6.28 -2.33
CA ALA A 57 -6.68 5.96 -1.10
C ALA A 57 -7.52 6.26 0.15
N PRO A 58 -8.27 7.39 0.23
CA PRO A 58 -9.13 7.63 1.38
C PRO A 58 -10.21 6.56 1.57
N ALA A 59 -10.78 6.05 0.47
CA ALA A 59 -11.79 4.99 0.56
C ALA A 59 -11.17 3.70 1.11
N ALA A 60 -9.97 3.35 0.65
CA ALA A 60 -9.26 2.18 1.17
C ALA A 60 -8.97 2.34 2.66
N GLN A 61 -8.57 3.53 3.09
CA GLN A 61 -8.30 3.80 4.50
C GLN A 61 -9.55 3.67 5.36
N GLU A 62 -10.70 4.12 4.86
CA GLU A 62 -11.95 3.95 5.58
C GLU A 62 -12.28 2.46 5.79
N GLY A 63 -12.05 1.65 4.76
CA GLY A 63 -12.21 0.20 4.86
C GLY A 63 -11.27 -0.41 5.90
N ALA A 64 -10.02 0.01 5.90
CA ALA A 64 -9.04 -0.45 6.88
C ALA A 64 -9.46 -0.09 8.30
N ARG A 65 -9.96 1.12 8.50
CA ARG A 65 -10.43 1.60 9.82
C ARG A 65 -11.65 0.87 10.34
N SER A 66 -12.39 0.19 9.47
CA SER A 66 -13.51 -0.64 9.90
C SER A 66 -13.06 -1.91 10.61
N THR A 67 -11.77 -2.18 10.65
CA THR A 67 -11.19 -3.36 11.28
C THR A 67 -10.29 -2.95 12.46
N GLN A 68 -9.91 -3.93 13.27
CA GLN A 68 -8.94 -3.70 14.34
C GLN A 68 -7.52 -3.44 13.83
N TYR A 69 -7.28 -3.61 12.53
CA TYR A 69 -5.95 -3.48 11.91
C TYR A 69 -5.76 -2.17 11.16
N GLY A 70 -6.66 -1.21 11.35
CA GLY A 70 -6.62 0.07 10.62
C GLY A 70 -5.31 0.83 10.72
N LYS A 71 -4.58 0.68 11.84
CA LYS A 71 -3.30 1.35 12.04
C LYS A 71 -2.21 0.91 11.05
N LYS A 72 -2.37 -0.23 10.41
CA LYS A 72 -1.40 -0.70 9.40
C LYS A 72 -1.43 0.18 8.15
N MET A 73 -2.54 0.87 7.87
CA MET A 73 -2.69 1.63 6.63
C MET A 73 -2.42 3.11 6.81
N GLN A 74 -1.68 3.67 5.84
CA GLN A 74 -1.55 5.11 5.62
C GLN A 74 -2.00 5.40 4.20
N ALA A 75 -2.71 6.51 4.00
CA ALA A 75 -3.26 6.88 2.70
C ALA A 75 -2.72 8.24 2.28
N PHE A 76 -2.37 8.35 1.00
CA PHE A 76 -1.85 9.57 0.40
C PHE A 76 -2.53 9.79 -0.95
N LEU A 77 -2.79 11.04 -1.30
CA LEU A 77 -3.47 11.35 -2.56
C LEU A 77 -2.56 11.19 -3.79
N ASN A 78 -1.25 11.28 -3.60
CA ASN A 78 -0.30 11.17 -4.71
C ASN A 78 1.06 10.65 -4.25
N GLN A 79 1.91 10.33 -5.22
CA GLN A 79 3.23 9.75 -4.96
C GLN A 79 4.16 10.73 -4.22
N GLU A 80 4.05 12.02 -4.53
CA GLU A 80 4.87 13.04 -3.89
C GLU A 80 4.67 13.05 -2.38
N GLN A 81 3.44 12.86 -1.94
CA GLN A 81 3.13 12.78 -0.51
C GLN A 81 3.54 11.46 0.13
N ALA A 82 3.45 10.38 -0.63
CA ALA A 82 3.76 9.04 -0.12
C ALA A 82 5.25 8.80 0.06
N LEU A 83 6.08 9.37 -0.81
CA LEU A 83 7.52 9.11 -0.81
C LEU A 83 8.21 9.40 0.53
N PRO A 84 8.00 10.57 1.15
CA PRO A 84 8.63 10.84 2.45
C PRO A 84 8.24 9.84 3.53
N PHE A 85 6.99 9.37 3.50
CA PHE A 85 6.54 8.37 4.47
C PHE A 85 7.27 7.03 4.26
N LEU A 86 7.40 6.60 3.01
CA LEU A 86 8.12 5.36 2.70
C LEU A 86 9.59 5.44 3.13
N LEU A 87 10.22 6.60 2.89
CA LEU A 87 11.59 6.83 3.36
C LEU A 87 11.67 6.75 4.89
N SER A 88 10.70 7.31 5.58
CA SER A 88 10.68 7.28 7.05
C SER A 88 10.52 5.85 7.58
N LEU A 89 9.76 5.01 6.89
CA LEU A 89 9.64 3.60 7.27
C LEU A 89 10.99 2.90 7.20
N ILE A 90 11.75 3.16 6.14
CA ILE A 90 13.06 2.55 5.96
C ILE A 90 14.01 3.03 7.07
N GLU A 91 14.06 4.31 7.33
CA GLU A 91 14.91 4.88 8.37
C GLU A 91 14.57 4.32 9.75
N THR A 92 13.27 4.22 10.05
CA THR A 92 12.80 3.75 11.36
C THR A 92 13.16 2.29 11.61
N HIS A 93 13.15 1.45 10.55
CA HIS A 93 13.33 0.02 10.71
C HIS A 93 14.75 -0.47 10.46
N GLN A 94 15.65 0.38 9.97
CA GLN A 94 17.03 -0.02 9.81
C GLN A 94 17.61 -0.50 11.13
N PRO A 95 18.47 -1.52 11.13
CA PRO A 95 19.03 -2.24 9.97
C PRO A 95 18.22 -3.47 9.56
N GLN A 96 16.98 -3.62 9.99
CA GLN A 96 16.14 -4.76 9.61
C GLN A 96 15.91 -4.79 8.09
N SER A 97 15.88 -5.99 7.52
CA SER A 97 15.52 -6.12 6.11
C SER A 97 14.04 -5.78 5.92
N MET A 98 13.71 -5.27 4.75
CA MET A 98 12.35 -4.89 4.40
C MET A 98 12.01 -5.42 3.02
N SER A 99 10.76 -5.83 2.83
CA SER A 99 10.25 -6.28 1.55
C SER A 99 9.09 -5.37 1.16
N PHE A 100 9.18 -4.80 -0.05
CA PHE A 100 8.15 -3.90 -0.58
C PHE A 100 7.53 -4.52 -1.81
N LEU A 101 6.22 -4.35 -1.97
CA LEU A 101 5.53 -4.71 -3.19
C LEU A 101 4.70 -3.51 -3.64
N PHE A 102 4.96 -3.04 -4.87
CA PHE A 102 4.24 -1.92 -5.46
C PHE A 102 3.28 -2.46 -6.51
N LYS A 103 2.00 -2.19 -6.37
CA LYS A 103 0.99 -2.71 -7.30
C LYS A 103 -0.17 -1.72 -7.47
N GLY A 104 -0.58 -1.52 -8.70
CA GLY A 104 -1.71 -0.66 -9.06
C GLY A 104 -1.97 -0.74 -10.55
N SER A 105 -3.01 -0.06 -11.03
CA SER A 105 -3.27 0.00 -12.46
C SER A 105 -2.15 0.77 -13.17
N ARG A 106 -2.04 0.58 -14.49
CA ARG A 106 -0.97 1.20 -15.27
C ARG A 106 -0.93 2.72 -15.13
N TYR A 107 -2.08 3.36 -15.08
CA TYR A 107 -2.12 4.81 -15.02
C TYR A 107 -1.59 5.38 -13.69
N THR A 108 -1.44 4.54 -12.68
CA THR A 108 -0.91 4.99 -11.37
C THR A 108 0.61 5.07 -11.35
N HIS A 109 1.28 4.44 -12.30
CA HIS A 109 2.75 4.46 -12.42
C HIS A 109 3.47 4.12 -11.13
N MET A 110 3.05 3.02 -10.47
CA MET A 110 3.68 2.59 -9.21
C MET A 110 5.17 2.29 -9.39
N GLU A 111 5.60 1.89 -10.59
CA GLU A 111 7.02 1.69 -10.88
C GLU A 111 7.84 2.98 -10.74
N THR A 112 7.23 4.13 -10.99
CA THR A 112 7.89 5.43 -10.78
C THR A 112 8.13 5.68 -9.30
N LEU A 113 7.13 5.41 -8.47
CA LEU A 113 7.29 5.59 -7.01
C LEU A 113 8.37 4.65 -6.48
N MET A 114 8.39 3.42 -6.95
CA MET A 114 9.41 2.45 -6.57
C MET A 114 10.81 2.95 -6.96
N ALA A 115 10.96 3.43 -8.20
CA ALA A 115 12.24 3.94 -8.68
C ALA A 115 12.70 5.16 -7.89
N ASP A 116 11.79 6.09 -7.59
CA ASP A 116 12.11 7.27 -6.81
C ASP A 116 12.56 6.91 -5.39
N LEU A 117 11.90 5.92 -4.79
CA LEU A 117 12.30 5.45 -3.47
C LEU A 117 13.71 4.86 -3.50
N MET A 118 13.98 4.00 -4.49
CA MET A 118 15.30 3.37 -4.62
C MET A 118 16.40 4.39 -4.86
N GLU A 119 16.11 5.45 -5.59
CA GLU A 119 17.07 6.50 -5.89
C GLU A 119 17.51 7.27 -4.62
N LYS A 120 16.66 7.32 -3.62
CA LYS A 120 16.93 8.01 -2.36
C LYS A 120 17.71 7.14 -1.37
N LEU A 121 17.87 5.87 -1.67
CA LEU A 121 18.61 4.96 -0.81
C LEU A 121 20.10 4.98 -1.18
#